data_15545698a67b4c752d362ba41c0ffa08
#
_entry.id   15545698a67b4c752d362ba41c0ffa08
#
_cell.length_a   1.000
_cell.length_b   1.000
_cell.length_c   1.000
_cell.angle_alpha   90.00
_cell.angle_beta   90.00
_cell.angle_gamma   90.00
#
_symmetry.space_group_name_H-M   'P 1'
#
loop_
_entity.id
_entity.type
_entity.pdbx_description
1 polymer ?
#
loop_
_entity_poly.entity_id
_entity_poly.type
_entity_poly.pdbx_seq_one_letter_code
_entity_poly.pdbx_strand_id
1 'polypeptide(L)'
;MNDGATLDEIIHTVSLPADTLALPYLRPLYDEPEFVVRNIWRMYGGWWDKAPSRLKPAPDARLAEVVASMTGGPDALLTEAERQATANDLRVACHLADLAGWAAPDDPEVHKRRSAIYLLRRKSEPSLMAKGIFAAAAKESQVIVDAYSGSDTDKN
;
A
#
# COMPACT_ATOMS: atom_id res chain seq x y z
N MET A 1 -18.83 10.38 11.05
CA MET A 1 -18.64 9.48 12.22
C MET A 1 -19.91 9.29 13.01
N ASN A 2 -20.56 10.34 13.46
CA ASN A 2 -21.81 10.28 14.24
C ASN A 2 -23.00 9.68 13.47
N ASP A 3 -23.00 9.81 12.15
CA ASP A 3 -24.03 9.27 11.23
C ASP A 3 -23.75 7.83 10.78
N GLY A 4 -22.84 7.14 11.45
CA GLY A 4 -22.53 5.74 11.16
C GLY A 4 -21.47 5.48 10.09
N ALA A 5 -20.90 6.49 9.44
CA ALA A 5 -19.89 6.32 8.39
C ALA A 5 -18.69 5.49 8.86
N THR A 6 -18.14 4.67 7.97
CA THR A 6 -16.90 3.91 8.19
C THR A 6 -15.67 4.79 8.06
N LEU A 7 -14.52 4.31 8.55
CA LEU A 7 -13.26 5.01 8.35
C LEU A 7 -12.93 5.17 6.85
N ASP A 8 -13.19 4.13 6.06
CA ASP A 8 -12.98 4.13 4.61
C ASP A 8 -13.77 5.24 3.92
N GLU A 9 -15.08 5.32 4.20
CA GLU A 9 -15.95 6.37 3.64
C GLU A 9 -15.46 7.77 4.03
N ILE A 10 -15.03 7.97 5.27
CA ILE A 10 -14.57 9.28 5.74
C ILE A 10 -13.26 9.67 5.05
N ILE A 11 -12.28 8.76 4.94
CA ILE A 11 -11.00 9.03 4.28
C ILE A 11 -11.21 9.46 2.82
N HIS A 12 -12.15 8.83 2.11
CA HIS A 12 -12.38 9.11 0.70
C HIS A 12 -13.34 10.27 0.45
N THR A 13 -14.06 10.73 1.49
CA THR A 13 -14.99 11.87 1.39
C THR A 13 -14.34 13.18 1.84
N VAL A 14 -13.48 13.13 2.87
CA VAL A 14 -12.83 14.33 3.40
C VAL A 14 -11.68 14.74 2.49
N SER A 15 -11.88 15.85 1.79
CA SER A 15 -10.86 16.45 0.94
C SER A 15 -10.75 17.95 1.22
N LEU A 16 -9.56 18.49 1.05
CA LEU A 16 -9.33 19.93 1.06
C LEU A 16 -9.26 20.43 -0.38
N PRO A 17 -9.73 21.67 -0.66
CA PRO A 17 -9.61 22.26 -1.97
C PRO A 17 -8.15 22.30 -2.46
N ALA A 18 -7.93 21.98 -3.74
CA ALA A 18 -6.59 21.89 -4.30
C ALA A 18 -5.84 23.24 -4.27
N ASP A 19 -6.55 24.34 -4.46
CA ASP A 19 -6.02 25.71 -4.36
C ASP A 19 -5.54 26.01 -2.92
N THR A 20 -6.26 25.55 -1.92
CA THR A 20 -5.84 25.65 -0.51
C THR A 20 -4.55 24.87 -0.26
N LEU A 21 -4.45 23.64 -0.74
CA LEU A 21 -3.27 22.80 -0.62
C LEU A 21 -2.06 23.29 -1.44
N ALA A 22 -2.30 24.15 -2.44
CA ALA A 22 -1.25 24.76 -3.26
C ALA A 22 -0.55 25.94 -2.53
N LEU A 23 -1.16 26.51 -1.49
CA LEU A 23 -0.55 27.60 -0.71
C LEU A 23 0.74 27.10 -0.02
N PRO A 24 1.84 27.85 -0.09
CA PRO A 24 3.16 27.39 0.39
C PRO A 24 3.16 26.93 1.85
N TYR A 25 2.36 27.54 2.70
CA TYR A 25 2.26 27.25 4.13
C TYR A 25 1.21 26.21 4.51
N LEU A 26 0.39 25.73 3.54
CA LEU A 26 -0.62 24.67 3.72
C LEU A 26 -0.32 23.41 2.92
N ARG A 27 0.80 23.39 2.21
CA ARG A 27 1.21 22.20 1.44
C ARG A 27 1.49 21.03 2.38
N PRO A 28 0.94 19.82 2.12
CA PRO A 28 1.14 18.65 2.96
C PRO A 28 2.53 18.04 2.74
N LEU A 29 3.59 18.71 3.21
CA LEU A 29 4.97 18.30 2.99
C LEU A 29 5.42 17.19 3.95
N TYR A 30 4.79 17.06 5.12
CA TYR A 30 5.11 16.05 6.12
C TYR A 30 3.90 15.20 6.45
N ASP A 31 2.86 15.79 6.99
CA ASP A 31 1.60 15.14 7.31
C ASP A 31 0.56 15.40 6.20
N GLU A 32 -0.48 14.59 6.15
CA GLU A 32 -1.52 14.67 5.14
C GLU A 32 -2.92 14.68 5.77
N PRO A 33 -3.93 15.27 5.08
CA PRO A 33 -5.31 15.25 5.58
C PRO A 33 -5.81 13.86 5.94
N GLU A 34 -5.46 12.83 5.17
CA GLU A 34 -5.84 11.44 5.45
C GLU A 34 -5.27 10.92 6.78
N PHE A 35 -4.03 11.32 7.14
CA PHE A 35 -3.41 10.94 8.41
C PHE A 35 -4.08 11.63 9.58
N VAL A 36 -4.43 12.91 9.41
CA VAL A 36 -5.21 13.65 10.40
C VAL A 36 -6.58 13.02 10.62
N VAL A 37 -7.28 12.65 9.55
CA VAL A 37 -8.57 11.93 9.62
C VAL A 37 -8.43 10.63 10.40
N ARG A 38 -7.39 9.81 10.14
CA ARG A 38 -7.13 8.57 10.88
C ARG A 38 -6.88 8.82 12.37
N ASN A 39 -6.14 9.89 12.70
CA ASN A 39 -5.87 10.25 14.09
C ASN A 39 -7.15 10.71 14.82
N ILE A 40 -7.99 11.51 14.17
CA ILE A 40 -9.29 11.94 14.71
C ILE A 40 -10.22 10.72 14.90
N TRP A 41 -10.27 9.82 13.91
CA TRP A 41 -11.02 8.58 14.05
C TRP A 41 -10.57 7.78 15.26
N ARG A 42 -9.26 7.57 15.41
CA ARG A 42 -8.70 6.82 16.55
C ARG A 42 -9.01 7.46 17.89
N MET A 43 -9.01 8.80 17.96
CA MET A 43 -9.30 9.56 19.17
C MET A 43 -10.76 9.45 19.61
N TYR A 44 -11.71 9.54 18.68
CA TYR A 44 -13.14 9.61 18.97
C TYR A 44 -13.92 8.35 18.60
N GLY A 45 -13.47 7.58 17.63
CA GLY A 45 -14.13 6.35 17.11
C GLY A 45 -13.51 5.05 17.60
N GLY A 46 -12.32 5.14 18.20
CA GLY A 46 -11.57 3.96 18.65
C GLY A 46 -10.73 3.33 17.53
N TRP A 47 -10.34 2.09 17.71
CA TRP A 47 -9.40 1.38 16.83
C TRP A 47 -10.09 0.66 15.66
N TRP A 48 -11.36 0.29 15.80
CA TRP A 48 -12.11 -0.46 14.78
C TRP A 48 -12.67 0.47 13.71
N ASP A 49 -12.42 0.14 12.47
CA ASP A 49 -12.79 0.91 11.29
C ASP A 49 -14.20 0.67 10.76
N LYS A 50 -15.00 -0.13 11.49
CA LYS A 50 -16.36 -0.59 11.17
C LYS A 50 -16.48 -1.62 10.05
N ALA A 51 -15.38 -2.17 9.51
CA ALA A 51 -15.44 -3.32 8.63
C ALA A 51 -15.49 -4.62 9.46
N PRO A 52 -16.59 -5.41 9.41
CA PRO A 52 -16.74 -6.58 10.28
C PRO A 52 -15.65 -7.63 10.16
N SER A 53 -15.15 -7.87 8.96
CA SER A 53 -14.06 -8.82 8.71
C SER A 53 -12.75 -8.41 9.38
N ARG A 54 -12.52 -7.10 9.55
CA ARG A 54 -11.32 -6.56 10.22
C ARG A 54 -11.43 -6.50 11.75
N LEU A 55 -12.56 -6.88 12.32
CA LEU A 55 -12.68 -7.02 13.79
C LEU A 55 -11.82 -8.19 14.32
N LYS A 56 -11.85 -9.32 13.62
CA LYS A 56 -11.00 -10.51 13.86
C LYS A 56 -10.49 -11.01 12.51
N PRO A 57 -9.46 -10.36 11.94
CA PRO A 57 -9.03 -10.66 10.58
C PRO A 57 -8.34 -12.03 10.47
N ALA A 58 -8.42 -12.64 9.31
CA ALA A 58 -7.49 -13.71 8.94
C ALA A 58 -6.06 -13.11 8.79
N PRO A 59 -5.02 -13.94 8.90
CA PRO A 59 -3.67 -13.52 8.53
C PRO A 59 -3.63 -13.02 7.08
N ASP A 60 -2.95 -11.89 6.83
CA ASP A 60 -2.86 -11.28 5.50
C ASP A 60 -2.33 -12.27 4.45
N ALA A 61 -1.30 -13.06 4.79
CA ALA A 61 -0.76 -14.09 3.91
C ALA A 61 -1.82 -15.13 3.51
N ARG A 62 -2.67 -15.56 4.46
CA ARG A 62 -3.72 -16.54 4.17
C ARG A 62 -4.78 -15.98 3.21
N LEU A 63 -5.18 -14.74 3.39
CA LEU A 63 -6.10 -14.07 2.47
C LEU A 63 -5.46 -13.92 1.09
N ALA A 64 -4.20 -13.51 1.05
CA ALA A 64 -3.43 -13.33 -0.17
C ALA A 64 -3.30 -14.63 -0.99
N GLU A 65 -3.00 -15.77 -0.34
CA GLU A 65 -2.97 -17.10 -0.97
C GLU A 65 -4.30 -17.45 -1.65
N VAL A 66 -5.42 -17.21 -0.95
CA VAL A 66 -6.76 -17.49 -1.51
C VAL A 66 -7.03 -16.60 -2.72
N VAL A 67 -6.77 -15.30 -2.61
CA VAL A 67 -6.98 -14.35 -3.73
C VAL A 67 -6.10 -14.70 -4.91
N ALA A 68 -4.81 -14.99 -4.70
CA ALA A 68 -3.89 -15.40 -5.74
C ALA A 68 -4.38 -16.68 -6.44
N SER A 69 -4.84 -17.68 -5.69
CA SER A 69 -5.37 -18.92 -6.27
C SER A 69 -6.61 -18.70 -7.17
N MET A 70 -7.44 -17.72 -6.83
CA MET A 70 -8.64 -17.38 -7.60
C MET A 70 -8.34 -16.59 -8.88
N THR A 71 -7.21 -15.89 -8.91
CA THR A 71 -6.84 -14.99 -10.02
C THR A 71 -5.81 -15.59 -10.98
N GLY A 72 -5.27 -16.77 -10.69
CA GLY A 72 -4.24 -17.41 -11.51
C GLY A 72 -2.81 -17.24 -11.00
N GLY A 73 -2.65 -16.85 -9.74
CA GLY A 73 -1.37 -16.76 -9.06
C GLY A 73 -0.88 -15.34 -8.77
N PRO A 74 0.26 -15.22 -8.06
CA PRO A 74 0.86 -13.92 -7.73
C PRO A 74 1.22 -13.09 -8.96
N ASP A 75 1.65 -13.73 -10.04
CA ASP A 75 1.96 -13.07 -11.32
C ASP A 75 0.76 -12.36 -11.95
N ALA A 76 -0.42 -12.95 -11.87
CA ALA A 76 -1.65 -12.33 -12.37
C ALA A 76 -2.01 -11.09 -11.56
N LEU A 77 -1.83 -11.13 -10.24
CA LEU A 77 -2.02 -9.97 -9.36
C LEU A 77 -1.04 -8.84 -9.71
N LEU A 78 0.22 -9.16 -9.95
CA LEU A 78 1.22 -8.15 -10.35
C LEU A 78 0.97 -7.58 -11.74
N THR A 79 0.54 -8.39 -12.69
CA THR A 79 0.17 -7.91 -14.02
C THR A 79 -0.97 -6.91 -13.95
N GLU A 80 -1.98 -7.19 -13.12
CA GLU A 80 -3.06 -6.24 -12.88
C GLU A 80 -2.58 -5.01 -12.09
N ALA A 81 -1.68 -5.17 -11.10
CA ALA A 81 -1.10 -4.05 -10.37
C ALA A 81 -0.34 -3.08 -11.30
N GLU A 82 0.43 -3.59 -12.24
CA GLU A 82 1.15 -2.80 -13.24
C GLU A 82 0.19 -2.08 -14.19
N ARG A 83 -0.91 -2.75 -14.58
CA ARG A 83 -1.96 -2.13 -15.37
C ARG A 83 -2.63 -0.97 -14.62
N GLN A 84 -2.93 -1.14 -13.33
CA GLN A 84 -3.49 -0.09 -12.47
C GLN A 84 -2.49 1.05 -12.29
N ALA A 85 -1.21 0.75 -12.09
CA ALA A 85 -0.16 1.77 -11.99
C ALA A 85 -0.05 2.60 -13.29
N THR A 86 -0.15 1.94 -14.46
CA THR A 86 -0.18 2.60 -15.76
C THR A 86 -1.41 3.50 -15.93
N ALA A 87 -2.55 3.09 -15.38
CA ALA A 87 -3.78 3.89 -15.33
C ALA A 87 -3.74 5.01 -14.25
N ASN A 88 -2.59 5.17 -13.57
CA ASN A 88 -2.37 6.10 -12.45
C ASN A 88 -3.19 5.80 -11.19
N ASP A 89 -3.76 4.58 -11.07
CA ASP A 89 -4.37 4.11 -9.82
C ASP A 89 -3.33 3.37 -8.96
N LEU A 90 -2.40 4.14 -8.42
CA LEU A 90 -1.33 3.61 -7.56
C LEU A 90 -1.83 3.08 -6.21
N ARG A 91 -3.04 3.46 -5.76
CA ARG A 91 -3.63 2.94 -4.54
C ARG A 91 -4.01 1.46 -4.72
N VAL A 92 -4.76 1.15 -5.74
CA VAL A 92 -5.11 -0.24 -6.08
C VAL A 92 -3.87 -1.04 -6.45
N ALA A 93 -2.94 -0.46 -7.22
CA ALA A 93 -1.69 -1.12 -7.58
C ALA A 93 -0.89 -1.61 -6.35
N CYS A 94 -0.76 -0.79 -5.30
CA CYS A 94 -0.08 -1.18 -4.07
C CYS A 94 -0.80 -2.32 -3.34
N HIS A 95 -2.13 -2.32 -3.26
CA HIS A 95 -2.88 -3.41 -2.64
C HIS A 95 -2.66 -4.75 -3.36
N LEU A 96 -2.70 -4.75 -4.69
CA LEU A 96 -2.46 -5.95 -5.49
C LEU A 96 -1.02 -6.44 -5.36
N ALA A 97 -0.05 -5.52 -5.30
CA ALA A 97 1.35 -5.84 -5.11
C ALA A 97 1.62 -6.43 -3.71
N ASP A 98 0.93 -5.94 -2.66
CA ASP A 98 1.01 -6.52 -1.32
C ASP A 98 0.43 -7.93 -1.29
N LEU A 99 -0.75 -8.14 -1.89
CA LEU A 99 -1.34 -9.47 -1.99
C LEU A 99 -0.40 -10.45 -2.70
N ALA A 100 0.26 -10.03 -3.79
CA ALA A 100 1.23 -10.88 -4.49
C ALA A 100 2.44 -11.22 -3.61
N GLY A 101 3.02 -10.22 -2.92
CA GLY A 101 4.16 -10.42 -2.03
C GLY A 101 3.84 -11.29 -0.81
N TRP A 102 2.65 -11.17 -0.23
CA TRP A 102 2.22 -12.03 0.88
C TRP A 102 1.87 -13.45 0.45
N ALA A 103 1.41 -13.65 -0.79
CA ALA A 103 1.15 -14.98 -1.36
C ALA A 103 2.42 -15.72 -1.78
N ALA A 104 3.49 -15.00 -2.10
CA ALA A 104 4.78 -15.55 -2.52
C ALA A 104 5.95 -14.79 -1.85
N PRO A 105 6.11 -14.95 -0.51
CA PRO A 105 7.01 -14.12 0.29
C PRO A 105 8.51 -14.31 -0.02
N ASP A 106 8.88 -15.43 -0.63
CA ASP A 106 10.28 -15.76 -0.94
C ASP A 106 10.60 -15.68 -2.44
N ASP A 107 9.64 -15.23 -3.27
CA ASP A 107 9.83 -15.15 -4.73
C ASP A 107 10.50 -13.82 -5.13
N PRO A 108 11.76 -13.85 -5.62
CA PRO A 108 12.50 -12.64 -5.97
C PRO A 108 11.87 -11.85 -7.13
N GLU A 109 11.24 -12.51 -8.10
CA GLU A 109 10.61 -11.81 -9.23
C GLU A 109 9.33 -11.10 -8.79
N VAL A 110 8.56 -11.69 -7.88
CA VAL A 110 7.41 -11.03 -7.24
C VAL A 110 7.87 -9.79 -6.48
N HIS A 111 8.90 -9.91 -5.66
CA HIS A 111 9.40 -8.80 -4.86
C HIS A 111 10.08 -7.71 -5.71
N LYS A 112 10.74 -8.04 -6.80
CA LYS A 112 11.28 -7.07 -7.75
C LYS A 112 10.18 -6.18 -8.36
N ARG A 113 9.07 -6.77 -8.80
CA ARG A 113 7.92 -6.06 -9.35
C ARG A 113 7.19 -5.25 -8.26
N ARG A 114 6.99 -5.82 -7.06
CA ARG A 114 6.43 -5.11 -5.91
C ARG A 114 7.27 -3.87 -5.56
N SER A 115 8.59 -4.00 -5.50
CA SER A 115 9.51 -2.88 -5.25
C SER A 115 9.33 -1.76 -6.28
N ALA A 116 9.25 -2.09 -7.57
CA ALA A 116 9.05 -1.11 -8.63
C ALA A 116 7.73 -0.32 -8.47
N ILE A 117 6.63 -0.99 -8.11
CA ILE A 117 5.33 -0.34 -7.85
C ILE A 117 5.43 0.64 -6.67
N TYR A 118 6.08 0.24 -5.57
CA TYR A 118 6.26 1.12 -4.42
C TYR A 118 7.19 2.30 -4.67
N LEU A 119 8.19 2.15 -5.56
CA LEU A 119 9.02 3.28 -6.01
C LEU A 119 8.21 4.28 -6.85
N LEU A 120 7.31 3.81 -7.72
CA LEU A 120 6.37 4.68 -8.44
C LEU A 120 5.45 5.40 -7.46
N ARG A 121 4.87 4.69 -6.48
CA ARG A 121 4.03 5.27 -5.46
C ARG A 121 4.77 6.34 -4.66
N ARG A 122 5.98 6.05 -4.19
CA ARG A 122 6.84 7.01 -3.51
C ARG A 122 7.06 8.29 -4.32
N LYS A 123 7.28 8.15 -5.62
CA LYS A 123 7.54 9.29 -6.51
C LYS A 123 6.33 10.22 -6.65
N SER A 124 5.11 9.67 -6.58
CA SER A 124 3.86 10.45 -6.72
C SER A 124 3.47 11.21 -5.45
N GLU A 125 4.04 10.88 -4.30
CA GLU A 125 3.65 11.49 -3.03
C GLU A 125 4.30 12.84 -2.77
N PRO A 126 3.57 13.84 -2.23
CA PRO A 126 4.15 15.08 -1.76
C PRO A 126 4.81 14.94 -0.38
N SER A 127 4.19 14.18 0.51
CA SER A 127 4.52 14.06 1.93
C SER A 127 5.80 13.26 2.18
N LEU A 128 6.67 13.77 3.05
CA LEU A 128 7.89 13.07 3.47
C LEU A 128 7.59 11.78 4.23
N MET A 129 6.52 11.77 5.05
CA MET A 129 6.10 10.59 5.79
C MET A 129 5.65 9.47 4.83
N ALA A 130 4.78 9.78 3.87
CA ALA A 130 4.34 8.82 2.85
C ALA A 130 5.52 8.31 2.01
N LYS A 131 6.40 9.21 1.56
CA LYS A 131 7.62 8.83 0.83
C LYS A 131 8.52 7.88 1.63
N GLY A 132 8.66 8.11 2.93
CA GLY A 132 9.45 7.26 3.82
C GLY A 132 8.87 5.85 3.93
N ILE A 133 7.55 5.74 4.14
CA ILE A 133 6.85 4.46 4.27
C ILE A 133 6.92 3.66 2.98
N PHE A 134 6.63 4.28 1.83
CA PHE A 134 6.69 3.59 0.54
C PHE A 134 8.13 3.23 0.12
N ALA A 135 9.12 4.04 0.51
CA ALA A 135 10.53 3.68 0.32
C ALA A 135 10.93 2.46 1.16
N ALA A 136 10.44 2.36 2.40
CA ALA A 136 10.68 1.21 3.26
C ALA A 136 10.09 -0.07 2.65
N ALA A 137 8.84 -0.03 2.16
CA ALA A 137 8.20 -1.17 1.49
C ALA A 137 8.97 -1.63 0.24
N ALA A 138 9.48 -0.69 -0.57
CA ALA A 138 10.33 -1.02 -1.71
C ALA A 138 11.65 -1.67 -1.28
N LYS A 139 12.27 -1.15 -0.20
CA LYS A 139 13.53 -1.69 0.33
C LYS A 139 13.36 -3.09 0.93
N GLU A 140 12.28 -3.35 1.64
CA GLU A 140 11.95 -4.69 2.16
C GLU A 140 11.92 -5.72 1.03
N SER A 141 11.26 -5.42 -0.07
CA SER A 141 11.25 -6.27 -1.25
C SER A 141 12.63 -6.41 -1.88
N GLN A 142 13.43 -5.34 -1.95
CA GLN A 142 14.78 -5.39 -2.52
C GLN A 142 15.71 -6.30 -1.72
N VAL A 143 15.57 -6.37 -0.40
CA VAL A 143 16.36 -7.29 0.45
C VAL A 143 16.16 -8.75 0.04
N ILE A 144 14.93 -9.14 -0.32
CA ILE A 144 14.64 -10.51 -0.78
C ILE A 144 15.29 -10.77 -2.15
N VAL A 145 15.22 -9.82 -3.06
CA VAL A 145 15.85 -9.91 -4.38
C VAL A 145 17.37 -10.06 -4.25
N ASP A 146 17.99 -9.25 -3.39
CA ASP A 146 19.44 -9.25 -3.20
C ASP A 146 19.94 -10.55 -2.54
N ALA A 147 19.19 -11.10 -1.58
CA ALA A 147 19.50 -12.36 -0.93
C ALA A 147 19.51 -13.54 -1.92
N TYR A 148 18.59 -13.54 -2.88
CA TYR A 148 18.53 -14.57 -3.93
C TYR A 148 19.72 -14.44 -4.91
N SER A 149 20.04 -13.22 -5.32
CA SER A 149 21.15 -12.96 -6.25
C SER A 149 22.53 -13.32 -5.65
N GLY A 150 22.69 -13.16 -4.32
CA GLY A 150 23.93 -13.52 -3.60
C GLY A 150 24.15 -15.04 -3.50
N SER A 151 23.08 -15.82 -3.46
CA SER A 151 23.15 -17.28 -3.38
C SER A 151 23.58 -17.96 -4.69
N ASP A 152 23.44 -17.29 -5.83
CA ASP A 152 23.87 -17.82 -7.15
C ASP A 152 25.37 -17.58 -7.41
N THR A 153 25.99 -16.60 -6.77
CA THR A 153 27.41 -16.31 -6.93
C THR A 153 28.33 -17.24 -6.14
N ASP A 154 27.83 -17.92 -5.10
CA ASP A 154 28.62 -18.87 -4.28
C ASP A 154 28.62 -20.32 -4.85
N LYS A 155 27.92 -20.57 -5.95
CA LYS A 155 27.83 -21.91 -6.59
C LYS A 155 28.67 -22.08 -7.86
N ASN A 156 29.50 -21.10 -8.20
CA ASN A 156 30.42 -21.14 -9.33
C ASN A 156 31.86 -21.00 -8.81
#